data_d8d882318aa4742440ad6d6accf1ef04
#
_entry.id   d8d882318aa4742440ad6d6accf1ef04
#
_cell.length_a   1.000
_cell.length_b   1.000
_cell.length_c   1.000
_cell.angle_alpha   90.00
_cell.angle_beta   90.00
_cell.angle_gamma   90.00
#
_symmetry.space_group_name_H-M   'P 1'
#
loop_
_entity.id
_entity.type
_entity.pdbx_description
1 polymer ?
#
loop_
_entity_poly.entity_id
_entity_poly.type
_entity_poly.pdbx_seq_one_letter_code
_entity_poly.pdbx_strand_id
1 'polypeptide(L)'
;MTKRIGILTGGGDAPGLNPAIKYIVKKASQVGYETFGITDGWKGLLEPGIEKITDLGSDLQKRLEVSAMELIKNRIHEFEWKDLVKNARLSIAPLSKSDVSKWGKKPGTNLGSSRTNPFAKGNDRSKILIENIEKLGLDYIVALGGEDTQTVGYRLSDLGKNVIGIPKTIDGDLPGTDYTLGFRTAVGVIKKNVEIADGTARSHNQTTVVETMGRHSGLLAYEGAHSTNVGMVLIPEYSPSLEEIKTILMRRKEQGVSYDIILVSEGTKIRDYEDRSSAAKGDEFGHVKFDHVGQLLASDLEDLTDQKIRSISLGHLLRGADPNGYDIDMANHFGVAAVELIEKGISGRMISYSDGKITHVPLSRAI
;
A
#
# COMPACT_ATOMS: atom_id res chain seq x y z
N MET A 1 30.47 -1.21 -15.01
CA MET A 1 29.41 -2.02 -15.65
C MET A 1 28.07 -1.37 -15.36
N THR A 2 27.17 -1.34 -16.33
CA THR A 2 25.79 -0.85 -16.15
C THR A 2 25.06 -1.77 -15.18
N LYS A 3 24.49 -1.24 -14.10
CA LYS A 3 23.70 -2.04 -13.14
C LYS A 3 22.28 -2.21 -13.63
N ARG A 4 21.69 -3.39 -13.37
CA ARG A 4 20.31 -3.75 -13.68
C ARG A 4 19.47 -3.78 -12.41
N ILE A 5 18.42 -2.98 -12.37
CA ILE A 5 17.57 -2.79 -11.21
C ILE A 5 16.16 -3.32 -11.51
N GLY A 6 15.74 -4.37 -10.80
CA GLY A 6 14.35 -4.82 -10.78
C GLY A 6 13.52 -3.96 -9.81
N ILE A 7 12.35 -3.51 -10.24
CA ILE A 7 11.43 -2.69 -9.43
C ILE A 7 10.12 -3.46 -9.28
N LEU A 8 9.66 -3.65 -8.05
CA LEU A 8 8.38 -4.32 -7.76
C LEU A 8 7.59 -3.60 -6.66
N THR A 9 6.28 -3.84 -6.67
CA THR A 9 5.36 -3.36 -5.64
C THR A 9 4.63 -4.54 -4.99
N GLY A 10 4.64 -4.63 -3.65
CA GLY A 10 4.04 -5.73 -2.90
C GLY A 10 3.02 -5.27 -1.86
N GLY A 11 2.12 -6.21 -1.49
CA GLY A 11 1.04 -5.94 -0.55
C GLY A 11 -0.14 -5.18 -1.17
N GLY A 12 -0.90 -4.45 -0.35
CA GLY A 12 -1.97 -3.57 -0.86
C GLY A 12 -1.38 -2.40 -1.65
N ASP A 13 -2.13 -1.90 -2.62
CA ASP A 13 -1.79 -0.66 -3.31
C ASP A 13 -1.93 0.55 -2.39
N ALA A 14 -1.28 1.65 -2.76
CA ALA A 14 -1.37 2.92 -2.05
C ALA A 14 -1.04 4.08 -3.00
N PRO A 15 -1.54 5.29 -2.71
CA PRO A 15 -1.09 6.51 -3.38
C PRO A 15 0.43 6.69 -3.20
N GLY A 16 1.12 7.16 -4.24
CA GLY A 16 2.57 7.39 -4.18
C GLY A 16 3.44 6.29 -4.78
N LEU A 17 2.92 5.06 -5.02
CA LEU A 17 3.69 3.99 -5.66
C LEU A 17 4.12 4.36 -7.07
N ASN A 18 3.20 4.76 -7.94
CA ASN A 18 3.50 5.18 -9.31
C ASN A 18 4.47 6.36 -9.39
N PRO A 19 4.32 7.44 -8.60
CA PRO A 19 5.33 8.48 -8.47
C PRO A 19 6.71 7.93 -8.07
N ALA A 20 6.82 7.07 -7.05
CA ALA A 20 8.10 6.53 -6.61
C ALA A 20 8.80 5.73 -7.71
N ILE A 21 8.07 4.85 -8.41
CA ILE A 21 8.60 4.11 -9.56
C ILE A 21 9.15 5.07 -10.62
N LYS A 22 8.38 6.12 -10.96
CA LYS A 22 8.81 7.14 -11.91
C LYS A 22 10.14 7.78 -11.52
N TYR A 23 10.32 8.13 -10.24
CA TYR A 23 11.54 8.80 -9.80
C TYR A 23 12.72 7.84 -9.69
N ILE A 24 12.51 6.55 -9.35
CA ILE A 24 13.54 5.51 -9.43
C ILE A 24 14.05 5.39 -10.87
N VAL A 25 13.14 5.20 -11.84
CA VAL A 25 13.48 5.06 -13.26
C VAL A 25 14.21 6.30 -13.79
N LYS A 26 13.73 7.50 -13.42
CA LYS A 26 14.33 8.77 -13.84
C LYS A 26 15.76 8.91 -13.31
N LYS A 27 15.98 8.67 -12.02
CA LYS A 27 17.30 8.77 -11.38
C LYS A 27 18.24 7.69 -11.89
N ALA A 28 17.80 6.43 -12.00
CA ALA A 28 18.59 5.32 -12.51
C ALA A 28 19.09 5.59 -13.95
N SER A 29 18.20 6.09 -14.81
CA SER A 29 18.58 6.49 -16.18
C SER A 29 19.60 7.63 -16.23
N GLN A 30 19.58 8.58 -15.27
CA GLN A 30 20.57 9.66 -15.19
C GLN A 30 21.99 9.17 -14.88
N VAL A 31 22.09 8.06 -14.14
CA VAL A 31 23.37 7.45 -13.75
C VAL A 31 23.76 6.25 -14.62
N GLY A 32 23.02 6.03 -15.73
CA GLY A 32 23.35 5.00 -16.72
C GLY A 32 22.96 3.58 -16.29
N TYR A 33 22.00 3.41 -15.37
CA TYR A 33 21.50 2.10 -14.95
C TYR A 33 20.25 1.71 -15.76
N GLU A 34 20.07 0.41 -15.97
CA GLU A 34 18.90 -0.18 -16.61
C GLU A 34 17.84 -0.52 -15.55
N THR A 35 16.59 -0.22 -15.84
CA THR A 35 15.46 -0.53 -14.97
C THR A 35 14.50 -1.50 -15.61
N PHE A 36 14.01 -2.45 -14.81
CA PHE A 36 13.05 -3.47 -15.20
C PHE A 36 11.86 -3.44 -14.24
N GLY A 37 10.66 -3.28 -14.77
CA GLY A 37 9.44 -3.43 -14.01
C GLY A 37 9.10 -4.90 -13.83
N ILE A 38 8.70 -5.29 -12.63
CA ILE A 38 8.27 -6.65 -12.29
C ILE A 38 6.80 -6.58 -11.94
N THR A 39 5.95 -7.28 -12.69
CA THR A 39 4.51 -7.29 -12.45
C THR A 39 4.14 -8.16 -11.25
N ASP A 40 3.05 -7.77 -10.55
CA ASP A 40 2.46 -8.54 -9.45
C ASP A 40 3.45 -8.88 -8.30
N GLY A 41 4.37 -7.97 -8.01
CA GLY A 41 5.28 -8.06 -6.87
C GLY A 41 6.23 -9.27 -6.93
N TRP A 42 6.45 -9.91 -5.78
CA TRP A 42 7.32 -11.08 -5.71
C TRP A 42 6.86 -12.25 -6.57
N LYS A 43 5.55 -12.35 -6.87
CA LYS A 43 5.00 -13.37 -7.77
C LYS A 43 5.62 -13.30 -9.16
N GLY A 44 5.85 -12.11 -9.68
CA GLY A 44 6.40 -11.91 -11.03
C GLY A 44 7.82 -12.46 -11.20
N LEU A 45 8.59 -12.55 -10.12
CA LEU A 45 9.92 -13.18 -10.15
C LEU A 45 9.89 -14.71 -9.99
N LEU A 46 8.77 -15.29 -9.58
CA LEU A 46 8.62 -16.75 -9.54
C LEU A 46 8.37 -17.34 -10.93
N GLU A 47 7.71 -16.57 -11.82
CA GLU A 47 7.36 -16.96 -13.17
C GLU A 47 7.65 -15.82 -14.16
N PRO A 48 8.92 -15.46 -14.41
CA PRO A 48 9.25 -14.27 -15.19
C PRO A 48 8.90 -14.38 -16.68
N GLY A 49 8.64 -15.57 -17.21
CA GLY A 49 8.31 -15.81 -18.61
C GLY A 49 9.50 -15.75 -19.56
N ILE A 50 10.70 -15.52 -19.02
CA ILE A 50 11.99 -15.53 -19.74
C ILE A 50 13.08 -16.08 -18.82
N GLU A 51 14.16 -16.62 -19.41
CA GLU A 51 15.28 -17.15 -18.64
C GLU A 51 16.35 -16.10 -18.34
N LYS A 52 16.63 -15.19 -19.29
CA LYS A 52 17.66 -14.14 -19.14
C LYS A 52 17.20 -12.82 -19.72
N ILE A 53 17.56 -11.73 -19.04
CA ILE A 53 17.31 -10.37 -19.55
C ILE A 53 18.12 -10.10 -20.85
N THR A 54 19.28 -10.73 -21.00
CA THR A 54 20.09 -10.65 -22.23
C THR A 54 19.37 -11.21 -23.46
N ASP A 55 18.39 -12.11 -23.26
CA ASP A 55 17.56 -12.66 -24.33
C ASP A 55 16.45 -11.67 -24.76
N LEU A 56 16.35 -10.54 -24.06
CA LEU A 56 15.38 -9.46 -24.29
C LEU A 56 15.75 -8.51 -25.45
N GLY A 57 16.78 -8.77 -26.21
CA GLY A 57 17.18 -7.93 -27.35
C GLY A 57 16.07 -7.71 -28.38
N SER A 58 16.31 -8.07 -29.64
CA SER A 58 15.31 -7.90 -30.70
C SER A 58 14.05 -8.74 -30.52
N ASP A 59 14.11 -9.84 -29.78
CA ASP A 59 12.97 -10.73 -29.58
C ASP A 59 11.94 -10.18 -28.60
N LEU A 60 12.36 -9.55 -27.50
CA LEU A 60 11.44 -8.90 -26.57
C LEU A 60 10.71 -7.73 -27.24
N GLN A 61 11.44 -6.89 -27.96
CA GLN A 61 10.83 -5.76 -28.64
C GLN A 61 9.75 -6.24 -29.60
N LYS A 62 10.02 -7.30 -30.38
CA LYS A 62 9.02 -7.94 -31.23
C LYS A 62 7.83 -8.50 -30.44
N ARG A 63 8.07 -9.17 -29.30
CA ARG A 63 6.99 -9.72 -28.44
C ARG A 63 6.10 -8.61 -27.89
N LEU A 64 6.67 -7.49 -27.45
CA LEU A 64 5.91 -6.33 -26.96
C LEU A 64 5.18 -5.60 -28.11
N GLU A 65 5.79 -5.48 -29.29
CA GLU A 65 5.14 -4.91 -30.47
C GLU A 65 3.96 -5.77 -30.94
N VAL A 66 4.13 -7.10 -30.99
CA VAL A 66 3.05 -8.05 -31.29
C VAL A 66 1.94 -7.93 -30.26
N SER A 67 2.30 -7.88 -28.97
CA SER A 67 1.35 -7.69 -27.88
C SER A 67 0.57 -6.40 -28.02
N ALA A 68 1.23 -5.29 -28.33
CA ALA A 68 0.56 -4.01 -28.59
C ALA A 68 -0.42 -4.09 -29.77
N MET A 69 0.01 -4.70 -30.88
CA MET A 69 -0.85 -4.88 -32.06
C MET A 69 -2.09 -5.77 -31.75
N GLU A 70 -1.93 -6.82 -30.96
CA GLU A 70 -3.03 -7.67 -30.54
C GLU A 70 -4.04 -6.93 -29.66
N LEU A 71 -3.56 -6.12 -28.71
CA LEU A 71 -4.43 -5.29 -27.86
C LEU A 71 -5.23 -4.29 -28.69
N ILE A 72 -4.58 -3.61 -29.64
CA ILE A 72 -5.24 -2.67 -30.57
C ILE A 72 -6.25 -3.40 -31.46
N LYS A 73 -5.90 -4.56 -32.01
CA LYS A 73 -6.78 -5.37 -32.86
C LYS A 73 -8.04 -5.84 -32.10
N ASN A 74 -7.91 -6.12 -30.81
CA ASN A 74 -9.02 -6.47 -29.92
C ASN A 74 -9.79 -5.24 -29.44
N ARG A 75 -9.60 -4.06 -30.04
CA ARG A 75 -10.26 -2.79 -29.71
C ARG A 75 -9.97 -2.27 -28.32
N ILE A 76 -8.85 -2.68 -27.70
CA ILE A 76 -8.35 -2.11 -26.45
C ILE A 76 -7.49 -0.92 -26.85
N HIS A 77 -8.06 0.29 -26.77
CA HIS A 77 -7.41 1.53 -27.23
C HIS A 77 -6.57 2.19 -26.12
N GLU A 78 -6.83 1.84 -24.86
CA GLU A 78 -6.07 2.29 -23.70
C GLU A 78 -5.55 1.08 -22.94
N PHE A 79 -4.25 0.88 -22.92
CA PHE A 79 -3.59 -0.17 -22.16
C PHE A 79 -2.37 0.41 -21.43
N GLU A 80 -2.13 -0.14 -20.24
CA GLU A 80 -0.99 0.22 -19.40
C GLU A 80 0.21 -0.69 -19.71
N TRP A 81 1.40 -0.27 -19.29
CA TRP A 81 2.64 -1.04 -19.46
C TRP A 81 2.51 -2.51 -19.00
N LYS A 82 1.88 -2.76 -17.85
CA LYS A 82 1.66 -4.13 -17.33
C LYS A 82 0.81 -5.00 -18.26
N ASP A 83 -0.13 -4.40 -18.98
CA ASP A 83 -1.02 -5.15 -19.88
C ASP A 83 -0.24 -5.63 -21.10
N LEU A 84 0.67 -4.80 -21.62
CA LEU A 84 1.62 -5.19 -22.67
C LEU A 84 2.48 -6.37 -22.23
N VAL A 85 3.05 -6.28 -21.03
CA VAL A 85 3.95 -7.30 -20.48
C VAL A 85 3.21 -8.62 -20.27
N LYS A 86 2.04 -8.58 -19.66
CA LYS A 86 1.20 -9.77 -19.42
C LYS A 86 0.69 -10.41 -20.70
N ASN A 87 0.24 -9.62 -21.69
CA ASN A 87 -0.19 -10.13 -22.98
C ASN A 87 0.95 -10.77 -23.75
N ALA A 88 2.18 -10.29 -23.59
CA ALA A 88 3.41 -10.91 -24.09
C ALA A 88 3.81 -12.18 -23.29
N ARG A 89 3.02 -12.63 -22.32
CA ARG A 89 3.31 -13.74 -21.39
C ARG A 89 4.62 -13.56 -20.63
N LEU A 90 4.85 -12.33 -20.16
CA LEU A 90 5.99 -11.95 -19.35
C LEU A 90 5.52 -11.42 -18.01
N SER A 91 6.38 -11.48 -17.01
CA SER A 91 6.18 -10.79 -15.73
C SER A 91 7.29 -9.80 -15.43
N ILE A 92 8.25 -9.65 -16.33
CA ILE A 92 9.35 -8.67 -16.24
C ILE A 92 9.64 -8.11 -17.63
N ALA A 93 9.86 -6.81 -17.71
CA ALA A 93 10.29 -6.14 -18.94
C ALA A 93 11.02 -4.82 -18.62
N PRO A 94 11.81 -4.28 -19.59
CA PRO A 94 12.42 -2.97 -19.45
C PRO A 94 11.39 -1.89 -19.10
N LEU A 95 11.79 -0.96 -18.25
CA LEU A 95 10.98 0.17 -17.83
C LEU A 95 11.74 1.46 -18.06
N SER A 96 11.34 2.22 -19.07
CA SER A 96 12.00 3.45 -19.51
C SER A 96 11.35 4.72 -18.97
N LYS A 97 12.03 5.86 -19.11
CA LYS A 97 11.46 7.19 -18.79
C LYS A 97 10.17 7.50 -19.56
N SER A 98 10.05 7.03 -20.79
CA SER A 98 8.82 7.21 -21.59
C SER A 98 7.65 6.47 -20.98
N ASP A 99 7.85 5.21 -20.54
CA ASP A 99 6.79 4.38 -19.94
C ASP A 99 6.22 5.04 -18.69
N VAL A 100 7.08 5.55 -17.81
CA VAL A 100 6.68 6.15 -16.54
C VAL A 100 6.33 7.65 -16.61
N SER A 101 6.40 8.26 -17.80
CA SER A 101 6.25 9.71 -17.96
C SER A 101 4.96 10.25 -17.34
N LYS A 102 3.85 9.55 -17.52
CA LYS A 102 2.51 9.92 -17.05
C LYS A 102 2.18 9.35 -15.65
N TRP A 103 3.09 8.62 -14.98
CA TRP A 103 2.80 7.93 -13.71
C TRP A 103 2.85 8.84 -12.48
N GLY A 104 3.42 10.04 -12.60
CA GLY A 104 3.72 10.91 -11.47
C GLY A 104 2.54 11.41 -10.62
N LYS A 105 1.31 11.25 -11.13
CA LYS A 105 0.08 11.64 -10.42
C LYS A 105 -0.99 10.54 -10.43
N LYS A 106 -0.67 9.35 -10.96
CA LYS A 106 -1.62 8.25 -11.03
C LYS A 106 -1.71 7.51 -9.70
N PRO A 107 -2.92 7.12 -9.27
CA PRO A 107 -3.13 6.28 -8.08
C PRO A 107 -2.64 4.85 -8.31
N GLY A 108 -2.54 4.08 -7.24
CA GLY A 108 -2.19 2.66 -7.28
C GLY A 108 -0.81 2.37 -7.86
N THR A 109 -0.67 1.24 -8.53
CA THR A 109 0.58 0.78 -9.15
C THR A 109 0.37 0.21 -10.55
N ASN A 110 1.09 0.76 -11.52
CA ASN A 110 1.08 0.26 -12.90
C ASN A 110 1.93 -1.01 -13.10
N LEU A 111 2.64 -1.47 -12.07
CA LEU A 111 3.29 -2.78 -12.06
C LEU A 111 2.35 -3.89 -11.59
N GLY A 112 1.23 -3.54 -10.95
CA GLY A 112 0.42 -4.50 -10.21
C GLY A 112 1.08 -4.91 -8.90
N SER A 113 0.33 -5.59 -8.04
CA SER A 113 0.80 -5.99 -6.72
C SER A 113 0.22 -7.34 -6.33
N SER A 114 0.89 -8.06 -5.44
CA SER A 114 0.39 -9.30 -4.85
C SER A 114 0.82 -9.45 -3.40
N ARG A 115 0.13 -10.34 -2.69
CA ARG A 115 0.49 -10.79 -1.34
C ARG A 115 1.14 -12.17 -1.40
N THR A 116 2.10 -12.35 -2.30
CA THR A 116 2.85 -13.59 -2.47
C THR A 116 4.02 -13.62 -1.52
N ASN A 117 4.10 -14.67 -0.70
CA ASN A 117 5.23 -14.94 0.19
C ASN A 117 6.07 -16.11 -0.35
N PRO A 118 7.19 -15.86 -1.02
CA PRO A 118 8.07 -16.93 -1.53
C PRO A 118 8.69 -17.80 -0.44
N PHE A 119 8.66 -17.34 0.81
CA PHE A 119 9.18 -18.06 1.99
C PHE A 119 8.04 -18.66 2.85
N ALA A 120 6.84 -18.84 2.28
CA ALA A 120 5.69 -19.33 3.04
C ALA A 120 5.95 -20.74 3.59
N LYS A 121 5.66 -20.93 4.90
CA LYS A 121 5.77 -22.24 5.55
C LYS A 121 4.85 -23.25 4.84
N GLY A 122 5.43 -24.37 4.38
CA GLY A 122 4.71 -25.40 3.62
C GLY A 122 4.61 -25.16 2.10
N ASN A 123 5.01 -23.98 1.60
CA ASN A 123 5.10 -23.67 0.17
C ASN A 123 6.30 -22.74 -0.11
N ASP A 124 7.47 -23.13 0.36
CA ASP A 124 8.69 -22.36 0.18
C ASP A 124 9.19 -22.45 -1.27
N ARG A 125 9.21 -21.32 -1.96
CA ARG A 125 9.69 -21.14 -3.34
C ARG A 125 10.89 -20.19 -3.40
N SER A 126 11.54 -19.95 -2.27
CA SER A 126 12.67 -19.03 -2.16
C SER A 126 13.84 -19.41 -3.08
N LYS A 127 14.09 -20.71 -3.23
CA LYS A 127 15.13 -21.23 -4.15
C LYS A 127 14.84 -20.83 -5.59
N ILE A 128 13.59 -21.00 -6.06
CA ILE A 128 13.15 -20.60 -7.41
C ILE A 128 13.32 -19.09 -7.60
N LEU A 129 12.93 -18.31 -6.59
CA LEU A 129 13.08 -16.84 -6.60
C LEU A 129 14.54 -16.42 -6.78
N ILE A 130 15.45 -17.01 -6.00
CA ILE A 130 16.89 -16.73 -6.04
C ILE A 130 17.49 -17.11 -7.39
N GLU A 131 17.20 -18.32 -7.89
CA GLU A 131 17.65 -18.78 -9.19
C GLU A 131 17.18 -17.87 -10.33
N ASN A 132 15.93 -17.41 -10.29
CA ASN A 132 15.41 -16.51 -11.30
C ASN A 132 16.06 -15.12 -11.24
N ILE A 133 16.30 -14.56 -10.06
CA ILE A 133 17.04 -13.29 -9.90
C ILE A 133 18.44 -13.40 -10.54
N GLU A 134 19.15 -14.51 -10.32
CA GLU A 134 20.47 -14.78 -10.89
C GLU A 134 20.44 -14.97 -12.41
N LYS A 135 19.54 -15.80 -12.90
CA LYS A 135 19.35 -16.06 -14.34
C LYS A 135 19.00 -14.77 -15.10
N LEU A 136 18.12 -13.94 -14.52
CA LEU A 136 17.74 -12.66 -15.08
C LEU A 136 18.90 -11.64 -15.07
N GLY A 137 19.92 -11.85 -14.24
CA GLY A 137 21.07 -10.94 -14.11
C GLY A 137 20.69 -9.61 -13.47
N LEU A 138 19.76 -9.62 -12.52
CA LEU A 138 19.41 -8.44 -11.74
C LEU A 138 20.47 -8.18 -10.66
N ASP A 139 21.12 -7.01 -10.71
CA ASP A 139 22.12 -6.61 -9.70
C ASP A 139 21.46 -6.14 -8.41
N TYR A 140 20.31 -5.48 -8.50
CA TYR A 140 19.55 -4.95 -7.37
C TYR A 140 18.05 -5.15 -7.58
N ILE A 141 17.33 -5.26 -6.46
CA ILE A 141 15.87 -5.20 -6.42
C ILE A 141 15.47 -4.01 -5.54
N VAL A 142 14.59 -3.15 -6.06
CA VAL A 142 13.90 -2.12 -5.28
C VAL A 142 12.48 -2.58 -5.02
N ALA A 143 12.18 -2.90 -3.75
CA ALA A 143 10.89 -3.44 -3.32
C ALA A 143 10.09 -2.38 -2.56
N LEU A 144 8.97 -1.93 -3.16
CA LEU A 144 8.07 -0.97 -2.55
C LEU A 144 6.92 -1.72 -1.87
N GLY A 145 6.80 -1.62 -0.54
CA GLY A 145 5.75 -2.33 0.18
C GLY A 145 5.78 -2.14 1.69
N GLY A 146 4.80 -2.75 2.35
CA GLY A 146 4.69 -2.82 3.80
C GLY A 146 5.57 -3.92 4.40
N GLU A 147 5.31 -4.26 5.67
CA GLU A 147 6.08 -5.23 6.46
C GLU A 147 6.33 -6.55 5.72
N ASP A 148 5.28 -7.17 5.16
CA ASP A 148 5.39 -8.43 4.42
C ASP A 148 6.39 -8.36 3.26
N THR A 149 6.34 -7.25 2.50
CA THR A 149 7.23 -7.04 1.35
C THR A 149 8.67 -6.83 1.82
N GLN A 150 8.86 -6.07 2.90
CA GLN A 150 10.18 -5.82 3.50
C GLN A 150 10.75 -7.10 4.14
N THR A 151 9.90 -7.94 4.74
CA THR A 151 10.30 -9.25 5.28
C THR A 151 10.90 -10.16 4.21
N VAL A 152 10.26 -10.25 3.03
CA VAL A 152 10.83 -10.98 1.90
C VAL A 152 12.16 -10.35 1.45
N GLY A 153 12.21 -9.01 1.34
CA GLY A 153 13.42 -8.28 1.02
C GLY A 153 14.57 -8.52 2.01
N TYR A 154 14.28 -8.54 3.30
CA TYR A 154 15.24 -8.87 4.35
C TYR A 154 15.80 -10.29 4.18
N ARG A 155 14.93 -11.30 4.02
CA ARG A 155 15.36 -12.70 3.84
C ARG A 155 16.22 -12.89 2.59
N LEU A 156 15.88 -12.22 1.50
CA LEU A 156 16.72 -12.22 0.29
C LEU A 156 18.08 -11.56 0.52
N SER A 157 18.10 -10.46 1.27
CA SER A 157 19.35 -9.76 1.63
C SER A 157 20.25 -10.63 2.50
N ASP A 158 19.67 -11.36 3.47
CA ASP A 158 20.38 -12.31 4.32
C ASP A 158 20.97 -13.49 3.51
N LEU A 159 20.34 -13.83 2.39
CA LEU A 159 20.83 -14.81 1.42
C LEU A 159 21.75 -14.20 0.35
N GLY A 160 22.27 -13.00 0.56
CA GLY A 160 23.28 -12.34 -0.27
C GLY A 160 22.73 -11.66 -1.53
N LYS A 161 21.42 -11.42 -1.64
CA LYS A 161 20.85 -10.63 -2.74
C LYS A 161 20.77 -9.15 -2.37
N ASN A 162 21.04 -8.27 -3.34
CA ASN A 162 20.99 -6.83 -3.10
C ASN A 162 19.55 -6.32 -3.17
N VAL A 163 18.99 -5.94 -2.04
CA VAL A 163 17.63 -5.39 -1.93
C VAL A 163 17.64 -4.04 -1.25
N ILE A 164 16.88 -3.09 -1.82
CA ILE A 164 16.54 -1.81 -1.20
C ILE A 164 15.02 -1.77 -1.02
N GLY A 165 14.58 -1.51 0.21
CA GLY A 165 13.17 -1.33 0.55
C GLY A 165 12.73 0.13 0.42
N ILE A 166 11.50 0.36 -0.02
CA ILE A 166 10.81 1.66 0.09
C ILE A 166 9.54 1.44 0.91
N PRO A 167 9.36 2.18 2.02
CA PRO A 167 8.24 2.00 2.93
C PRO A 167 6.94 2.48 2.28
N LYS A 168 5.95 1.59 2.15
CA LYS A 168 4.65 1.89 1.59
C LYS A 168 3.57 1.14 2.36
N THR A 169 2.77 1.87 3.08
CA THR A 169 1.50 1.47 3.68
C THR A 169 0.67 2.73 3.97
N ILE A 170 -0.64 2.65 3.83
CA ILE A 170 -1.52 3.75 4.24
C ILE A 170 -1.71 3.78 5.76
N ASP A 171 -1.39 2.69 6.47
CA ASP A 171 -1.68 2.53 7.89
C ASP A 171 -0.69 3.30 8.79
N GLY A 172 0.50 3.67 8.24
CA GLY A 172 1.51 4.44 8.95
C GLY A 172 2.26 3.66 10.05
N ASP A 173 2.17 2.34 10.05
CA ASP A 173 2.56 1.44 11.13
C ASP A 173 3.88 0.68 10.88
N LEU A 174 4.61 1.01 9.80
CA LEU A 174 5.86 0.30 9.47
C LEU A 174 7.02 0.77 10.37
N PRO A 175 7.65 -0.13 11.14
CA PRO A 175 8.77 0.24 11.99
C PRO A 175 9.96 0.81 11.23
N GLY A 176 10.73 1.67 11.90
CA GLY A 176 11.98 2.22 11.38
C GLY A 176 11.83 3.41 10.44
N THR A 177 10.64 3.98 10.32
CA THR A 177 10.37 5.21 9.56
C THR A 177 9.21 5.99 10.17
N ASP A 178 9.29 7.31 10.14
CA ASP A 178 8.20 8.20 10.58
C ASP A 178 7.18 8.46 9.46
N TYR A 179 7.43 7.96 8.25
CA TYR A 179 6.57 8.16 7.11
C TYR A 179 6.56 6.98 6.13
N THR A 180 5.36 6.65 5.66
CA THR A 180 5.12 5.64 4.63
C THR A 180 4.30 6.22 3.48
N LEU A 181 4.63 5.84 2.24
CA LEU A 181 3.89 6.31 1.05
C LEU A 181 2.42 5.91 1.11
N GLY A 182 1.56 6.88 0.87
CA GLY A 182 0.10 6.73 0.83
C GLY A 182 -0.62 7.23 2.08
N PHE A 183 0.06 7.37 3.22
CA PHE A 183 -0.55 7.75 4.48
C PHE A 183 -1.24 9.12 4.43
N ARG A 184 -0.55 10.18 4.01
CA ARG A 184 -1.12 11.54 3.98
C ARG A 184 -2.24 11.68 2.96
N THR A 185 -2.20 10.95 1.86
CA THR A 185 -3.33 10.92 0.91
C THR A 185 -4.54 10.24 1.53
N ALA A 186 -4.35 9.09 2.19
CA ALA A 186 -5.44 8.37 2.85
C ALA A 186 -6.08 9.21 3.96
N VAL A 187 -5.29 9.91 4.79
CA VAL A 187 -5.77 10.89 5.78
C VAL A 187 -6.62 11.97 5.11
N GLY A 188 -6.18 12.51 3.98
CA GLY A 188 -6.94 13.51 3.21
C GLY A 188 -8.29 12.98 2.71
N VAL A 189 -8.33 11.72 2.27
CA VAL A 189 -9.59 11.05 1.85
C VAL A 189 -10.52 10.88 3.03
N ILE A 190 -10.01 10.47 4.21
CA ILE A 190 -10.84 10.35 5.43
C ILE A 190 -11.45 11.71 5.77
N LYS A 191 -10.63 12.76 5.89
CA LYS A 191 -11.10 14.12 6.21
C LYS A 191 -12.21 14.57 5.27
N LYS A 192 -12.00 14.40 3.96
CA LYS A 192 -12.99 14.79 2.96
C LYS A 192 -14.30 14.01 3.10
N ASN A 193 -14.26 12.72 3.36
CA ASN A 193 -15.45 11.90 3.52
C ASN A 193 -16.16 12.15 4.86
N VAL A 194 -15.41 12.44 5.93
CA VAL A 194 -15.97 12.88 7.22
C VAL A 194 -16.73 14.20 7.05
N GLU A 195 -16.19 15.19 6.34
CA GLU A 195 -16.88 16.45 6.04
C GLU A 195 -18.18 16.24 5.26
N ILE A 196 -18.18 15.29 4.29
CA ILE A 196 -19.38 14.93 3.53
C ILE A 196 -20.40 14.24 4.45
N ALA A 197 -19.96 13.31 5.30
CA ALA A 197 -20.82 12.63 6.27
C ALA A 197 -21.40 13.62 7.31
N ASP A 198 -20.62 14.60 7.79
CA ASP A 198 -21.07 15.65 8.70
C ASP A 198 -22.24 16.45 8.11
N GLY A 199 -22.14 16.82 6.84
CA GLY A 199 -23.21 17.58 6.17
C GLY A 199 -24.56 16.85 6.16
N THR A 200 -24.57 15.53 5.91
CA THR A 200 -25.80 14.75 5.94
C THR A 200 -26.25 14.41 7.37
N ALA A 201 -25.32 14.08 8.27
CA ALA A 201 -25.60 13.81 9.68
C ALA A 201 -26.30 15.01 10.34
N ARG A 202 -25.79 16.20 10.12
CA ARG A 202 -26.38 17.47 10.58
C ARG A 202 -27.78 17.70 10.01
N SER A 203 -27.98 17.48 8.72
CA SER A 203 -29.29 17.72 8.06
C SER A 203 -30.39 16.82 8.61
N HIS A 204 -30.03 15.63 9.09
CA HIS A 204 -30.98 14.64 9.61
C HIS A 204 -30.97 14.50 11.14
N ASN A 205 -30.15 15.28 11.85
CA ASN A 205 -29.96 15.16 13.30
C ASN A 205 -29.70 13.72 13.74
N GLN A 206 -28.77 13.02 13.06
CA GLN A 206 -28.45 11.61 13.30
C GLN A 206 -26.96 11.40 13.49
N THR A 207 -26.59 10.40 14.26
CA THR A 207 -25.18 9.97 14.40
C THR A 207 -24.77 9.14 13.20
N THR A 208 -23.52 9.33 12.74
CA THR A 208 -22.94 8.53 11.66
C THR A 208 -21.62 7.92 12.11
N VAL A 209 -21.51 6.61 12.03
CA VAL A 209 -20.26 5.84 12.24
C VAL A 209 -19.53 5.76 10.90
N VAL A 210 -18.32 6.28 10.83
CA VAL A 210 -17.45 6.20 9.64
C VAL A 210 -16.31 5.23 9.94
N GLU A 211 -16.26 4.11 9.22
CA GLU A 211 -15.21 3.10 9.37
C GLU A 211 -14.07 3.38 8.41
N THR A 212 -12.83 3.33 8.94
CA THR A 212 -11.60 3.47 8.16
C THR A 212 -10.77 2.20 8.20
N MET A 213 -9.87 2.04 7.23
CA MET A 213 -8.78 1.08 7.33
C MET A 213 -7.82 1.47 8.47
N GLY A 214 -6.77 0.68 8.69
CA GLY A 214 -5.73 0.93 9.71
C GLY A 214 -5.23 -0.35 10.36
N ARG A 215 -5.88 -1.49 10.11
CA ARG A 215 -5.55 -2.80 10.69
C ARG A 215 -5.42 -2.74 12.22
N HIS A 216 -4.19 -2.90 12.74
CA HIS A 216 -3.87 -2.91 14.16
C HIS A 216 -3.43 -1.54 14.69
N SER A 217 -3.41 -0.50 13.82
CA SER A 217 -3.05 0.88 14.17
C SER A 217 -4.25 1.81 14.04
N GLY A 218 -4.46 2.63 15.06
CA GLY A 218 -5.45 3.70 15.06
C GLY A 218 -4.95 5.00 14.44
N LEU A 219 -3.67 5.08 14.02
CA LEU A 219 -3.04 6.31 13.58
C LEU A 219 -3.77 6.96 12.40
N LEU A 220 -4.25 6.16 11.45
CA LEU A 220 -4.98 6.64 10.28
C LEU A 220 -6.32 7.29 10.67
N ALA A 221 -7.08 6.65 11.56
CA ALA A 221 -8.33 7.20 12.10
C ALA A 221 -8.07 8.46 12.94
N TYR A 222 -7.07 8.43 13.81
CA TYR A 222 -6.67 9.54 14.67
C TYR A 222 -6.28 10.78 13.86
N GLU A 223 -5.39 10.66 12.89
CA GLU A 223 -4.98 11.74 12.00
C GLU A 223 -6.13 12.21 11.08
N GLY A 224 -7.01 11.28 10.67
CA GLY A 224 -8.20 11.59 9.89
C GLY A 224 -9.23 12.41 10.64
N ALA A 225 -9.29 12.32 11.97
CA ALA A 225 -10.17 13.09 12.82
C ALA A 225 -9.68 14.51 13.05
N HIS A 226 -8.38 14.77 12.97
CA HIS A 226 -7.83 16.10 13.22
C HIS A 226 -8.40 17.15 12.25
N SER A 227 -8.84 18.27 12.80
CA SER A 227 -9.44 19.39 12.06
C SER A 227 -10.75 19.04 11.34
N THR A 228 -11.47 18.02 11.83
CA THR A 228 -12.81 17.66 11.38
C THR A 228 -13.79 17.71 12.54
N ASN A 229 -15.09 17.62 12.24
CA ASN A 229 -16.15 17.64 13.27
C ASN A 229 -16.45 16.23 13.79
N VAL A 230 -15.42 15.44 14.14
CA VAL A 230 -15.56 14.12 14.74
C VAL A 230 -15.75 14.26 16.25
N GLY A 231 -16.82 13.69 16.79
CA GLY A 231 -17.11 13.72 18.20
C GLY A 231 -16.43 12.62 19.01
N MET A 232 -16.08 11.49 18.33
CA MET A 232 -15.43 10.35 18.97
C MET A 232 -14.57 9.60 17.97
N VAL A 233 -13.37 9.20 18.40
CA VAL A 233 -12.47 8.32 17.61
C VAL A 233 -12.27 7.01 18.38
N LEU A 234 -12.51 5.89 17.69
CA LEU A 234 -12.32 4.55 18.24
C LEU A 234 -11.15 3.88 17.52
N ILE A 235 -10.16 3.41 18.27
CA ILE A 235 -8.89 2.90 17.76
C ILE A 235 -8.55 1.53 18.36
N PRO A 236 -7.76 0.69 17.67
CA PRO A 236 -7.38 -0.63 18.15
C PRO A 236 -6.61 -0.63 19.48
N GLU A 237 -5.88 0.45 19.76
CA GLU A 237 -5.07 0.62 20.97
C GLU A 237 -5.90 0.78 22.25
N TYR A 238 -7.19 1.09 22.11
CA TYR A 238 -8.12 1.18 23.21
C TYR A 238 -9.43 0.44 22.86
N SER A 239 -9.80 -0.53 23.69
CA SER A 239 -11.01 -1.34 23.50
C SER A 239 -12.13 -0.84 24.41
N PRO A 240 -13.03 0.05 23.94
CA PRO A 240 -14.16 0.54 24.72
C PRO A 240 -15.24 -0.53 24.87
N SER A 241 -16.13 -0.39 25.86
CA SER A 241 -17.41 -1.09 25.90
C SER A 241 -18.49 -0.30 25.17
N LEU A 242 -19.56 -0.99 24.76
CA LEU A 242 -20.75 -0.34 24.19
C LEU A 242 -21.35 0.69 25.16
N GLU A 243 -21.38 0.38 26.46
CA GLU A 243 -21.93 1.29 27.48
C GLU A 243 -21.07 2.54 27.66
N GLU A 244 -19.74 2.45 27.53
CA GLU A 244 -18.86 3.63 27.53
C GLU A 244 -19.14 4.54 26.34
N ILE A 245 -19.26 3.96 25.14
CA ILE A 245 -19.56 4.71 23.91
C ILE A 245 -20.94 5.40 24.03
N LYS A 246 -21.96 4.64 24.43
CA LYS A 246 -23.31 5.15 24.68
C LYS A 246 -23.31 6.29 25.71
N THR A 247 -22.62 6.14 26.82
CA THR A 247 -22.54 7.18 27.88
C THR A 247 -21.97 8.48 27.32
N ILE A 248 -20.94 8.43 26.49
CA ILE A 248 -20.37 9.61 25.87
C ILE A 248 -21.37 10.26 24.89
N LEU A 249 -22.04 9.48 24.04
CA LEU A 249 -23.05 9.98 23.11
C LEU A 249 -24.23 10.66 23.83
N MET A 250 -24.75 10.02 24.90
CA MET A 250 -25.86 10.56 25.65
C MET A 250 -25.48 11.87 26.36
N ARG A 251 -24.28 11.94 26.98
CA ARG A 251 -23.76 13.19 27.57
C ARG A 251 -23.65 14.30 26.55
N ARG A 252 -23.16 14.03 25.35
CA ARG A 252 -23.07 15.04 24.27
C ARG A 252 -24.45 15.51 23.85
N LYS A 253 -25.43 14.61 23.78
CA LYS A 253 -26.84 14.97 23.48
C LYS A 253 -27.43 15.86 24.57
N GLU A 254 -27.20 15.57 25.86
CA GLU A 254 -27.62 16.42 26.98
C GLU A 254 -26.98 17.82 26.92
N GLN A 255 -25.78 17.94 26.36
CA GLN A 255 -25.09 19.19 26.08
C GLN A 255 -25.61 19.94 24.84
N GLY A 256 -26.65 19.42 24.17
CA GLY A 256 -27.27 20.06 23.01
C GLY A 256 -26.68 19.66 21.66
N VAL A 257 -25.80 18.63 21.60
CA VAL A 257 -25.29 18.09 20.35
C VAL A 257 -26.40 17.23 19.69
N SER A 258 -26.95 17.71 18.57
CA SER A 258 -28.09 17.06 17.90
C SER A 258 -27.69 15.95 16.93
N TYR A 259 -26.43 15.87 16.54
CA TYR A 259 -25.87 14.85 15.64
C TYR A 259 -24.39 14.62 15.99
N ASP A 260 -23.83 13.50 15.59
CA ASP A 260 -22.42 13.19 15.87
C ASP A 260 -21.77 12.38 14.75
N ILE A 261 -20.43 12.45 14.65
CA ILE A 261 -19.62 11.59 13.82
C ILE A 261 -18.72 10.76 14.73
N ILE A 262 -18.82 9.44 14.61
CA ILE A 262 -17.90 8.50 15.24
C ILE A 262 -16.98 7.95 14.17
N LEU A 263 -15.68 8.19 14.29
CA LEU A 263 -14.67 7.62 13.39
C LEU A 263 -14.09 6.36 14.04
N VAL A 264 -14.17 5.22 13.37
CA VAL A 264 -13.71 3.93 13.91
C VAL A 264 -12.70 3.28 12.97
N SER A 265 -11.56 2.83 13.50
CA SER A 265 -10.61 1.99 12.74
C SER A 265 -11.14 0.55 12.64
N GLU A 266 -11.01 -0.09 11.47
CA GLU A 266 -11.49 -1.46 11.20
C GLU A 266 -10.99 -2.51 12.21
N GLY A 267 -9.82 -2.27 12.81
CA GLY A 267 -9.22 -3.16 13.80
C GLY A 267 -9.63 -2.90 15.25
N THR A 268 -10.53 -1.92 15.48
CA THR A 268 -11.01 -1.61 16.85
C THR A 268 -11.76 -2.79 17.43
N LYS A 269 -11.39 -3.16 18.66
CA LYS A 269 -12.08 -4.19 19.43
C LYS A 269 -13.06 -3.53 20.38
N ILE A 270 -14.33 -3.93 20.33
CA ILE A 270 -15.35 -3.56 21.32
C ILE A 270 -15.39 -4.68 22.35
N ARG A 271 -15.28 -4.36 23.63
CA ARG A 271 -15.18 -5.37 24.70
C ARG A 271 -16.37 -6.34 24.78
N ASP A 272 -17.55 -5.86 24.36
CA ASP A 272 -18.79 -6.64 24.40
C ASP A 272 -18.94 -7.56 23.17
N TYR A 273 -18.06 -7.43 22.17
CA TYR A 273 -18.03 -8.34 21.02
C TYR A 273 -17.07 -9.48 21.34
N GLU A 274 -17.62 -10.61 21.77
CA GLU A 274 -16.85 -11.85 21.81
C GLU A 274 -16.23 -12.13 20.43
N ASP A 275 -15.06 -12.75 20.44
CA ASP A 275 -14.21 -13.01 19.28
C ASP A 275 -15.00 -13.54 18.04
N ARG A 276 -15.73 -12.66 17.37
CA ARG A 276 -16.43 -12.95 16.10
C ARG A 276 -15.43 -13.09 14.94
N SER A 277 -14.16 -12.72 15.17
CA SER A 277 -13.07 -12.73 14.18
C SER A 277 -12.48 -14.12 13.90
N SER A 278 -12.93 -15.18 14.58
CA SER A 278 -12.24 -16.48 14.62
C SER A 278 -12.41 -17.38 13.39
N ALA A 279 -13.21 -17.02 12.38
CA ALA A 279 -13.55 -17.92 11.26
C ALA A 279 -12.93 -17.58 9.90
N ALA A 280 -12.23 -16.46 9.75
CA ALA A 280 -11.68 -16.08 8.44
C ALA A 280 -10.32 -16.71 8.18
N LYS A 281 -10.20 -17.46 7.06
CA LYS A 281 -8.88 -17.95 6.58
C LYS A 281 -7.99 -16.74 6.28
N GLY A 282 -6.81 -16.68 6.90
CA GLY A 282 -5.79 -15.68 6.61
C GLY A 282 -5.21 -15.82 5.21
N ASP A 283 -4.57 -14.75 4.72
CA ASP A 283 -3.76 -14.78 3.49
C ASP A 283 -2.41 -15.53 3.71
N GLU A 284 -1.52 -15.55 2.70
CA GLU A 284 -0.22 -16.24 2.77
C GLU A 284 0.72 -15.67 3.88
N PHE A 285 0.37 -14.54 4.47
CA PHE A 285 1.06 -13.90 5.60
C PHE A 285 0.30 -14.05 6.93
N GLY A 286 -0.88 -14.69 6.92
CA GLY A 286 -1.69 -14.92 8.11
C GLY A 286 -2.61 -13.77 8.50
N HIS A 287 -2.82 -12.78 7.64
CA HIS A 287 -3.71 -11.66 7.91
C HIS A 287 -5.19 -12.06 7.86
N VAL A 288 -5.89 -11.81 8.93
CA VAL A 288 -7.34 -12.04 9.05
C VAL A 288 -8.11 -10.88 8.41
N LYS A 289 -9.29 -11.14 7.84
CA LYS A 289 -10.22 -10.09 7.42
C LYS A 289 -10.91 -9.52 8.65
N PHE A 290 -11.01 -8.20 8.71
CA PHE A 290 -11.78 -7.51 9.76
C PHE A 290 -13.27 -7.53 9.42
N ASP A 291 -14.12 -7.76 10.43
CA ASP A 291 -15.58 -7.78 10.29
C ASP A 291 -16.12 -6.37 10.53
N HIS A 292 -16.46 -5.65 9.50
CA HIS A 292 -17.25 -4.40 9.47
C HIS A 292 -17.70 -3.85 10.84
N VAL A 293 -16.71 -3.54 11.71
CA VAL A 293 -16.97 -3.09 13.10
C VAL A 293 -17.87 -1.86 13.15
N GLY A 294 -17.74 -0.96 12.17
CA GLY A 294 -18.55 0.24 12.09
C GLY A 294 -20.03 -0.04 11.84
N GLN A 295 -20.36 -1.07 11.06
CA GLN A 295 -21.75 -1.47 10.82
C GLN A 295 -22.37 -2.12 12.05
N LEU A 296 -21.63 -3.02 12.72
CA LEU A 296 -22.08 -3.65 13.96
C LEU A 296 -22.30 -2.62 15.05
N LEU A 297 -21.32 -1.73 15.24
CA LEU A 297 -21.40 -0.66 16.23
C LEU A 297 -22.61 0.26 15.97
N ALA A 298 -22.88 0.63 14.73
CA ALA A 298 -24.04 1.48 14.40
C ALA A 298 -25.35 0.80 14.77
N SER A 299 -25.51 -0.51 14.46
CA SER A 299 -26.71 -1.28 14.80
C SER A 299 -26.91 -1.39 16.32
N ASP A 300 -25.86 -1.77 17.06
CA ASP A 300 -25.97 -1.97 18.50
C ASP A 300 -26.23 -0.64 19.25
N LEU A 301 -25.60 0.45 18.81
CA LEU A 301 -25.87 1.78 19.38
C LEU A 301 -27.27 2.29 19.05
N GLU A 302 -27.83 1.99 17.87
CA GLU A 302 -29.22 2.32 17.50
C GLU A 302 -30.18 1.64 18.48
N ASP A 303 -29.99 0.35 18.74
CA ASP A 303 -30.81 -0.41 19.69
C ASP A 303 -30.68 0.08 21.15
N LEU A 304 -29.46 0.50 21.56
CA LEU A 304 -29.18 0.93 22.92
C LEU A 304 -29.62 2.37 23.24
N THR A 305 -29.72 3.24 22.23
CA THR A 305 -29.92 4.70 22.42
C THR A 305 -31.26 5.21 21.91
N ASP A 306 -32.02 4.37 21.21
CA ASP A 306 -33.24 4.80 20.47
C ASP A 306 -32.98 6.01 19.54
N GLN A 307 -31.75 6.09 18.99
CA GLN A 307 -31.33 7.11 18.06
C GLN A 307 -31.07 6.50 16.70
N LYS A 308 -31.38 7.23 15.64
CA LYS A 308 -31.07 6.80 14.27
C LYS A 308 -29.56 6.91 14.02
N ILE A 309 -28.88 5.77 13.81
CA ILE A 309 -27.44 5.72 13.58
C ILE A 309 -27.16 5.07 12.23
N ARG A 310 -26.28 5.69 11.45
CA ARG A 310 -25.88 5.22 10.12
C ARG A 310 -24.42 4.78 10.14
N SER A 311 -24.04 3.89 9.22
CA SER A 311 -22.65 3.51 9.01
C SER A 311 -22.20 3.76 7.58
N ILE A 312 -20.94 4.16 7.43
CA ILE A 312 -20.24 4.34 6.16
C ILE A 312 -18.89 3.66 6.30
N SER A 313 -18.54 2.72 5.43
CA SER A 313 -17.19 2.15 5.38
C SER A 313 -16.42 2.76 4.19
N LEU A 314 -15.27 3.36 4.46
CA LEU A 314 -14.42 3.96 3.44
C LEU A 314 -13.59 2.90 2.70
N GLY A 315 -13.16 1.85 3.41
CA GLY A 315 -12.46 0.69 2.84
C GLY A 315 -11.40 1.09 1.80
N HIS A 316 -11.45 0.44 0.63
CA HIS A 316 -10.46 0.64 -0.44
C HIS A 316 -10.46 2.01 -1.10
N LEU A 317 -11.43 2.89 -0.84
CA LEU A 317 -11.38 4.29 -1.31
C LEU A 317 -10.10 4.99 -0.81
N LEU A 318 -9.60 4.59 0.37
CA LEU A 318 -8.38 5.14 0.94
C LEU A 318 -7.11 4.79 0.15
N ARG A 319 -7.16 3.71 -0.65
CA ARG A 319 -6.03 3.23 -1.46
C ARG A 319 -6.03 3.75 -2.89
N GLY A 320 -7.22 4.00 -3.44
CA GLY A 320 -7.42 4.32 -4.86
C GLY A 320 -7.41 5.81 -5.20
N ALA A 321 -7.17 6.69 -4.22
CA ALA A 321 -7.13 8.13 -4.47
C ALA A 321 -5.84 8.57 -5.19
N ASP A 322 -5.93 9.65 -5.95
CA ASP A 322 -4.76 10.31 -6.53
C ASP A 322 -3.81 10.77 -5.42
N PRO A 323 -2.49 10.52 -5.55
CA PRO A 323 -1.53 10.94 -4.54
C PRO A 323 -1.53 12.47 -4.40
N ASN A 324 -1.59 12.94 -3.15
CA ASN A 324 -1.47 14.36 -2.84
C ASN A 324 -0.03 14.87 -3.06
N GLY A 325 0.17 16.19 -2.98
CA GLY A 325 1.48 16.80 -3.19
C GLY A 325 2.56 16.25 -2.26
N TYR A 326 2.22 16.01 -0.99
CA TYR A 326 3.17 15.49 -0.01
C TYR A 326 3.62 14.06 -0.33
N ASP A 327 2.69 13.17 -0.69
CA ASP A 327 3.02 11.80 -1.10
C ASP A 327 3.85 11.76 -2.40
N ILE A 328 3.60 12.70 -3.33
CA ILE A 328 4.40 12.84 -4.56
C ILE A 328 5.84 13.27 -4.22
N ASP A 329 6.01 14.24 -3.33
CA ASP A 329 7.32 14.74 -2.93
C ASP A 329 8.12 13.67 -2.16
N MET A 330 7.48 12.98 -1.23
CA MET A 330 8.10 11.87 -0.51
C MET A 330 8.46 10.71 -1.44
N ALA A 331 7.61 10.39 -2.42
CA ALA A 331 7.89 9.40 -3.45
C ALA A 331 9.12 9.77 -4.28
N ASN A 332 9.29 11.05 -4.62
CA ASN A 332 10.49 11.55 -5.29
C ASN A 332 11.74 11.33 -4.40
N HIS A 333 11.69 11.80 -3.18
CA HIS A 333 12.82 11.66 -2.24
C HIS A 333 13.19 10.20 -2.01
N PHE A 334 12.23 9.32 -1.77
CA PHE A 334 12.49 7.89 -1.54
C PHE A 334 13.02 7.21 -2.79
N GLY A 335 12.46 7.51 -3.97
CA GLY A 335 12.91 6.94 -5.23
C GLY A 335 14.35 7.35 -5.59
N VAL A 336 14.70 8.61 -5.41
CA VAL A 336 16.06 9.13 -5.62
C VAL A 336 17.03 8.50 -4.63
N ALA A 337 16.70 8.51 -3.33
CA ALA A 337 17.55 7.96 -2.27
C ALA A 337 17.82 6.46 -2.46
N ALA A 338 16.85 5.69 -2.94
CA ALA A 338 17.04 4.27 -3.25
C ALA A 338 18.14 4.06 -4.31
N VAL A 339 18.15 4.85 -5.38
CA VAL A 339 19.17 4.76 -6.42
C VAL A 339 20.52 5.27 -5.90
N GLU A 340 20.56 6.30 -5.06
CA GLU A 340 21.82 6.80 -4.45
C GLU A 340 22.48 5.76 -3.54
N LEU A 341 21.69 4.93 -2.82
CA LEU A 341 22.24 3.80 -2.09
C LEU A 341 22.88 2.77 -3.04
N ILE A 342 22.23 2.49 -4.17
CA ILE A 342 22.76 1.60 -5.20
C ILE A 342 24.04 2.15 -5.82
N GLU A 343 24.14 3.46 -6.07
CA GLU A 343 25.39 4.11 -6.53
C GLU A 343 26.55 3.89 -5.55
N LYS A 344 26.26 3.97 -4.24
CA LYS A 344 27.22 3.73 -3.16
C LYS A 344 27.53 2.25 -2.90
N GLY A 345 26.90 1.32 -3.63
CA GLY A 345 27.07 -0.12 -3.40
C GLY A 345 26.40 -0.63 -2.11
N ILE A 346 25.48 0.13 -1.54
CA ILE A 346 24.78 -0.22 -0.30
C ILE A 346 23.53 -1.06 -0.65
N SER A 347 23.30 -2.12 0.12
CA SER A 347 22.13 -2.99 0.03
C SER A 347 21.64 -3.44 1.41
N GLY A 348 20.54 -4.19 1.49
CA GLY A 348 19.97 -4.65 2.75
C GLY A 348 19.37 -3.52 3.60
N ARG A 349 18.95 -2.43 2.95
CA ARG A 349 18.43 -1.23 3.61
C ARG A 349 17.02 -0.91 3.13
N MET A 350 16.21 -0.38 4.05
CA MET A 350 14.97 0.32 3.73
C MET A 350 15.22 1.82 3.81
N ILE A 351 14.75 2.57 2.81
CA ILE A 351 14.70 4.03 2.88
C ILE A 351 13.79 4.41 4.06
N SER A 352 14.17 5.43 4.77
CA SER A 352 13.46 5.90 5.97
C SER A 352 13.34 7.42 5.94
N TYR A 353 12.29 7.93 6.53
CA TYR A 353 12.16 9.33 6.90
C TYR A 353 12.18 9.41 8.42
N SER A 354 13.12 10.14 9.00
CA SER A 354 13.23 10.33 10.45
C SER A 354 13.75 11.72 10.77
N ASP A 355 13.15 12.36 11.77
CA ASP A 355 13.50 13.70 12.21
C ASP A 355 13.58 14.73 11.07
N GLY A 356 12.64 14.68 10.14
CA GLY A 356 12.60 15.60 9.01
C GLY A 356 13.61 15.33 7.89
N LYS A 357 14.29 14.18 7.89
CA LYS A 357 15.36 13.85 6.93
C LYS A 357 15.14 12.49 6.28
N ILE A 358 15.53 12.41 5.01
CA ILE A 358 15.65 11.13 4.33
C ILE A 358 16.92 10.43 4.80
N THR A 359 16.76 9.21 5.26
CA THR A 359 17.82 8.34 5.76
C THR A 359 17.53 6.89 5.35
N HIS A 360 18.19 5.92 5.96
CA HIS A 360 17.92 4.51 5.74
C HIS A 360 18.20 3.69 6.99
N VAL A 361 17.48 2.59 7.16
CA VAL A 361 17.66 1.62 8.24
C VAL A 361 17.94 0.23 7.66
N PRO A 362 18.53 -0.70 8.44
CA PRO A 362 18.57 -2.11 8.02
C PRO A 362 17.16 -2.63 7.76
N LEU A 363 16.98 -3.49 6.74
CA LEU A 363 15.68 -4.13 6.46
C LEU A 363 15.13 -4.90 7.66
N SER A 364 16.01 -5.43 8.53
CA SER A 364 15.62 -6.09 9.78
C SER A 364 14.88 -5.17 10.78
N ARG A 365 14.91 -3.86 10.61
CA ARG A 365 14.14 -2.92 11.44
C ARG A 365 12.72 -2.66 10.92
N ALA A 366 12.41 -3.14 9.73
CA ALA A 366 11.09 -2.97 9.10
C ALA A 366 10.18 -4.20 9.30
N ILE A 367 10.61 -5.14 10.18
CA ILE A 367 9.94 -6.42 10.43
C ILE A 367 9.79 -6.67 11.93
#